data_feed364668ff53de574a57e071a8920b
#
_entry.id   feed364668ff53de574a57e071a8920b
#
_cell.length_a   1.000
_cell.length_b   1.000
_cell.length_c   1.000
_cell.angle_alpha   90.00
_cell.angle_beta   90.00
_cell.angle_gamma   90.00
#
_symmetry.space_group_name_H-M   'P 1'
#
loop_
_entity.id
_entity.type
_entity.pdbx_description
1 polymer ?
#
loop_
_entity_poly.entity_id
_entity_poly.type
_entity_poly.pdbx_seq_one_letter_code
_entity_poly.pdbx_strand_id
1 'polypeptide(L)'
;SEDELNLFNEVTERWKTSKSTRQIDWDQMYFANQQANALGKETLYYQEERHNDQLAFNFSSIFNHTIDQHNSYVVGLAVNTTKGMHYKKMKDLLGGDLYTDVDKFSVRDYGYNSYVIQNDLDNPNRRIGEGDKFGYDYNIFVNKQNVWARYQGDNDGHFNYFVSGKIGSAQISRDGKM
;
A
#
# COMPACT_ATOMS: atom_id res chain seq x y z
N SER A 1 26.27 28.37 19.50
CA SER A 1 27.65 28.63 19.90
C SER A 1 28.56 28.57 18.67
N GLU A 2 29.78 29.11 18.77
CA GLU A 2 30.78 29.07 17.69
C GLU A 2 31.16 27.63 17.35
N ASP A 3 31.19 26.74 18.32
CA ASP A 3 31.47 25.32 18.16
C ASP A 3 30.38 24.60 17.37
N GLU A 4 29.10 24.93 17.57
CA GLU A 4 27.97 24.38 16.79
C GLU A 4 28.03 24.79 15.32
N LEU A 5 28.43 26.05 15.05
CA LEU A 5 28.58 26.54 13.69
C LEU A 5 29.76 25.88 12.98
N ASN A 6 30.87 25.68 13.68
CA ASN A 6 32.03 24.96 13.15
C ASN A 6 31.71 23.50 12.84
N LEU A 7 31.01 22.80 13.73
CA LEU A 7 30.54 21.42 13.51
C LEU A 7 29.59 21.35 12.33
N PHE A 8 28.65 22.27 12.23
CA PHE A 8 27.72 22.34 11.09
C PHE A 8 28.45 22.53 9.76
N ASN A 9 29.43 23.42 9.70
CA ASN A 9 30.22 23.66 8.50
C ASN A 9 31.08 22.44 8.14
N GLU A 10 31.68 21.78 9.10
CA GLU A 10 32.46 20.54 8.90
C GLU A 10 31.59 19.42 8.34
N VAL A 11 30.46 19.17 8.96
CA VAL A 11 29.49 18.14 8.49
C VAL A 11 29.00 18.47 7.08
N THR A 12 28.67 19.73 6.80
CA THR A 12 28.22 20.19 5.48
C THR A 12 29.28 19.96 4.40
N GLU A 13 30.54 20.28 4.67
CA GLU A 13 31.62 20.03 3.72
C GLU A 13 31.91 18.54 3.52
N ARG A 14 31.84 17.71 4.57
CA ARG A 14 31.89 16.25 4.44
C ARG A 14 30.78 15.72 3.53
N TRP A 15 29.54 16.20 3.69
CA TRP A 15 28.42 15.81 2.83
C TRP A 15 28.64 16.20 1.37
N LYS A 16 29.25 17.37 1.09
CA LYS A 16 29.54 17.82 -0.27
C LYS A 16 30.66 17.03 -0.94
N THR A 17 31.70 16.70 -0.19
CA THR A 17 32.96 16.21 -0.75
C THR A 17 33.14 14.70 -0.65
N SER A 18 32.56 14.05 0.36
CA SER A 18 32.74 12.62 0.61
C SER A 18 31.53 11.79 0.13
N LYS A 19 31.77 10.90 -0.84
CA LYS A 19 30.76 9.95 -1.30
C LYS A 19 30.37 8.94 -0.20
N SER A 20 31.33 8.47 0.58
CA SER A 20 31.06 7.51 1.67
C SER A 20 30.18 8.10 2.76
N THR A 21 30.31 9.38 3.09
CA THR A 21 29.46 10.06 4.08
C THR A 21 27.99 10.13 3.63
N ARG A 22 27.71 10.08 2.32
CA ARG A 22 26.36 10.17 1.75
C ARG A 22 25.72 8.81 1.44
N GLN A 23 26.44 7.73 1.67
CA GLN A 23 25.95 6.39 1.41
C GLN A 23 25.61 5.66 2.71
N ILE A 24 24.73 4.69 2.62
CA ILE A 24 24.44 3.78 3.73
C ILE A 24 25.68 2.97 4.02
N ASP A 25 26.10 2.95 5.27
CA ASP A 25 27.17 2.09 5.75
C ASP A 25 26.60 0.69 6.09
N TRP A 26 26.59 -0.16 5.09
CA TRP A 26 26.09 -1.53 5.21
C TRP A 26 26.91 -2.36 6.21
N ASP A 27 28.24 -2.20 6.21
CA ASP A 27 29.13 -2.94 7.10
C ASP A 27 28.82 -2.63 8.56
N GLN A 28 28.55 -1.36 8.87
CA GLN A 28 28.16 -0.95 10.21
C GLN A 28 26.81 -1.54 10.61
N MET A 29 25.85 -1.66 9.70
CA MET A 29 24.55 -2.28 9.99
C MET A 29 24.68 -3.77 10.29
N TYR A 30 25.44 -4.50 9.48
CA TYR A 30 25.75 -5.91 9.73
C TYR A 30 26.48 -6.09 11.05
N PHE A 31 27.48 -5.28 11.32
CA PHE A 31 28.22 -5.32 12.59
C PHE A 31 27.30 -5.08 13.80
N ALA A 32 26.42 -4.09 13.73
CA ALA A 32 25.47 -3.78 14.80
C ALA A 32 24.51 -4.97 15.07
N ASN A 33 24.02 -5.64 14.02
CA ASN A 33 23.18 -6.82 14.15
C ASN A 33 23.96 -8.00 14.76
N GLN A 34 25.20 -8.24 14.36
CA GLN A 34 26.05 -9.28 14.95
C GLN A 34 26.28 -9.04 16.45
N GLN A 35 26.49 -7.77 16.85
CA GLN A 35 26.57 -7.42 18.27
C GLN A 35 25.24 -7.67 19.02
N ALA A 36 24.11 -7.37 18.38
CA ALA A 36 22.80 -7.65 18.95
C ALA A 36 22.58 -9.17 19.14
N ASN A 37 22.94 -9.99 18.12
CA ASN A 37 22.86 -11.46 18.21
C ASN A 37 23.70 -12.01 19.37
N ALA A 38 24.93 -11.54 19.53
CA ALA A 38 25.82 -11.95 20.62
C ALA A 38 25.24 -11.66 22.03
N LEU A 39 24.35 -10.67 22.10
CA LEU A 39 23.65 -10.28 23.33
C LEU A 39 22.23 -10.89 23.45
N GLY A 40 21.81 -11.73 22.50
CA GLY A 40 20.45 -12.27 22.42
C GLY A 40 19.36 -11.20 22.25
N LYS A 41 19.70 -10.08 21.61
CA LYS A 41 18.80 -8.95 21.37
C LYS A 41 18.16 -9.02 19.98
N GLU A 42 17.07 -8.28 19.82
CA GLU A 42 16.38 -8.09 18.53
C GLU A 42 17.29 -7.47 17.48
N THR A 43 17.09 -7.87 16.23
CA THR A 43 17.70 -7.29 15.04
C THR A 43 17.40 -5.78 14.98
N LEU A 44 18.47 -4.98 14.86
CA LEU A 44 18.36 -3.52 14.85
C LEU A 44 18.05 -2.96 13.46
N TYR A 45 18.67 -3.54 12.44
CA TYR A 45 18.56 -3.11 11.04
C TYR A 45 18.08 -4.27 10.18
N TYR A 46 17.16 -3.98 9.28
CA TYR A 46 16.63 -4.96 8.33
C TYR A 46 16.16 -4.25 7.07
N GLN A 47 16.00 -5.00 5.99
CA GLN A 47 15.33 -4.55 4.77
C GLN A 47 13.92 -5.11 4.72
N GLU A 48 12.95 -4.27 4.39
CA GLU A 48 11.57 -4.67 4.13
C GLU A 48 11.17 -4.36 2.70
N GLU A 49 10.29 -5.16 2.15
CA GLU A 49 9.56 -4.87 0.92
C GLU A 49 8.11 -4.53 1.27
N ARG A 50 7.64 -3.39 0.78
CA ARG A 50 6.23 -2.98 0.89
C ARG A 50 5.55 -3.22 -0.43
N HIS A 51 4.55 -4.09 -0.41
CA HIS A 51 3.77 -4.45 -1.57
C HIS A 51 2.42 -3.75 -1.56
N ASN A 52 2.09 -3.12 -2.69
CA ASN A 52 0.81 -2.50 -3.00
C ASN A 52 0.36 -3.00 -4.37
N ASP A 53 0.02 -4.28 -4.44
CA ASP A 53 -0.33 -4.95 -5.67
C ASP A 53 -1.83 -4.76 -5.97
N GLN A 54 -2.18 -4.73 -7.24
CA GLN A 54 -3.56 -4.57 -7.66
C GLN A 54 -3.91 -5.56 -8.76
N LEU A 55 -5.06 -6.20 -8.59
CA LEU A 55 -5.72 -6.97 -9.64
C LEU A 55 -7.06 -6.31 -9.95
N ALA A 56 -7.28 -5.92 -11.21
CA ALA A 56 -8.52 -5.29 -11.63
C ALA A 56 -9.14 -6.03 -12.81
N PHE A 57 -10.44 -6.26 -12.73
CA PHE A 57 -11.28 -6.75 -13.83
C PHE A 57 -12.28 -5.67 -14.20
N ASN A 58 -12.33 -5.31 -15.48
CA ASN A 58 -13.25 -4.33 -16.01
C ASN A 58 -14.01 -4.95 -17.18
N PHE A 59 -15.31 -4.88 -17.11
CA PHE A 59 -16.19 -5.26 -18.21
C PHE A 59 -17.13 -4.10 -18.53
N SER A 60 -17.27 -3.77 -19.79
CA SER A 60 -18.27 -2.81 -20.25
C SER A 60 -18.91 -3.28 -21.56
N SER A 61 -20.18 -2.99 -21.69
CA SER A 61 -20.95 -3.27 -22.91
C SER A 61 -21.85 -2.07 -23.21
N ILE A 62 -21.89 -1.71 -24.48
CA ILE A 62 -22.74 -0.62 -24.96
C ILE A 62 -23.57 -1.14 -26.11
N PHE A 63 -24.87 -0.93 -26.04
CA PHE A 63 -25.83 -1.25 -27.07
C PHE A 63 -26.44 0.04 -27.62
N ASN A 64 -26.34 0.23 -28.92
CA ASN A 64 -26.91 1.37 -29.64
C ASN A 64 -28.03 0.85 -30.55
N HIS A 65 -29.16 1.54 -30.57
CA HIS A 65 -30.28 1.24 -31.44
C HIS A 65 -30.87 2.52 -32.03
N THR A 66 -31.03 2.54 -33.34
CA THR A 66 -31.74 3.58 -34.07
C THR A 66 -33.17 3.15 -34.27
N ILE A 67 -34.12 3.91 -33.75
CA ILE A 67 -35.55 3.61 -33.84
C ILE A 67 -36.05 4.05 -35.21
N ASP A 68 -35.69 5.27 -35.60
CA ASP A 68 -36.04 5.87 -36.88
C ASP A 68 -35.01 6.94 -37.29
N GLN A 69 -35.30 7.76 -38.30
CA GLN A 69 -34.38 8.79 -38.80
C GLN A 69 -34.06 9.88 -37.77
N HIS A 70 -34.92 10.06 -36.76
CA HIS A 70 -34.85 11.15 -35.79
C HIS A 70 -34.53 10.67 -34.39
N ASN A 71 -34.73 9.37 -34.09
CA ASN A 71 -34.73 8.85 -32.73
C ASN A 71 -33.79 7.67 -32.55
N SER A 72 -33.02 7.70 -31.49
CA SER A 72 -32.14 6.59 -31.11
C SER A 72 -31.98 6.49 -29.59
N TYR A 73 -31.57 5.32 -29.13
CA TYR A 73 -31.21 5.12 -27.74
C TYR A 73 -29.90 4.32 -27.61
N VAL A 74 -29.22 4.57 -26.50
CA VAL A 74 -28.01 3.89 -26.12
C VAL A 74 -28.18 3.37 -24.70
N VAL A 75 -27.82 2.10 -24.47
CA VAL A 75 -27.80 1.50 -23.15
C VAL A 75 -26.40 1.00 -22.88
N GLY A 76 -25.87 1.28 -21.70
CA GLY A 76 -24.56 0.83 -21.29
C GLY A 76 -24.58 0.11 -19.94
N LEU A 77 -23.74 -0.91 -19.83
CA LEU A 77 -23.47 -1.66 -18.62
C LEU A 77 -21.96 -1.59 -18.34
N ALA A 78 -21.58 -1.36 -17.11
CA ALA A 78 -20.19 -1.48 -16.68
C ALA A 78 -20.09 -2.19 -15.34
N VAL A 79 -19.13 -3.12 -15.24
CA VAL A 79 -18.75 -3.83 -14.02
C VAL A 79 -17.26 -3.67 -13.83
N ASN A 80 -16.85 -3.26 -12.63
CA ASN A 80 -15.47 -3.11 -12.23
C ASN A 80 -15.27 -3.82 -10.90
N THR A 81 -14.32 -4.74 -10.84
CA THR A 81 -13.92 -5.43 -9.63
C THR A 81 -12.42 -5.24 -9.46
N THR A 82 -12.02 -4.69 -8.32
CA THR A 82 -10.62 -4.43 -8.00
C THR A 82 -10.28 -5.07 -6.65
N LYS A 83 -9.17 -5.80 -6.60
CA LYS A 83 -8.54 -6.30 -5.38
C LYS A 83 -7.19 -5.60 -5.22
N GLY A 84 -7.04 -4.78 -4.18
CA GLY A 84 -5.76 -4.25 -3.72
C GLY A 84 -5.19 -5.15 -2.65
N MET A 85 -3.92 -5.54 -2.77
CA MET A 85 -3.21 -6.38 -1.81
C MET A 85 -2.10 -5.56 -1.17
N HIS A 86 -2.15 -5.42 0.15
CA HIS A 86 -1.23 -4.57 0.92
C HIS A 86 -0.55 -5.41 1.99
N TYR A 87 0.75 -5.57 1.89
CA TYR A 87 1.53 -6.33 2.86
C TYR A 87 2.99 -5.91 2.89
N LYS A 88 3.68 -6.24 3.99
CA LYS A 88 5.14 -6.15 4.12
C LYS A 88 5.75 -7.52 4.13
N LYS A 89 6.94 -7.65 3.54
CA LYS A 89 7.79 -8.84 3.63
C LYS A 89 9.15 -8.47 4.18
N MET A 90 9.69 -9.33 5.02
CA MET A 90 11.08 -9.28 5.41
C MET A 90 11.93 -9.67 4.21
N LYS A 91 12.77 -8.75 3.76
CA LYS A 91 13.66 -9.00 2.63
C LYS A 91 15.00 -9.57 3.09
N ASP A 92 15.60 -8.93 4.09
CA ASP A 92 16.93 -9.29 4.58
C ASP A 92 17.06 -8.80 6.03
N LEU A 93 17.52 -9.65 6.90
CA LEU A 93 17.79 -9.34 8.31
C LEU A 93 19.17 -8.71 8.53
N LEU A 94 19.96 -8.51 7.46
CA LEU A 94 21.30 -7.94 7.49
C LEU A 94 22.20 -8.63 8.55
N GLY A 95 22.17 -9.96 8.57
CA GLY A 95 22.92 -10.75 9.53
C GLY A 95 22.36 -10.81 10.93
N GLY A 96 21.13 -10.35 11.14
CA GLY A 96 20.39 -10.50 12.41
C GLY A 96 19.71 -11.87 12.51
N ASP A 97 19.59 -12.39 13.73
CA ASP A 97 19.03 -13.73 14.00
C ASP A 97 17.59 -13.67 14.55
N LEU A 98 17.21 -12.53 15.12
CA LEU A 98 15.96 -12.43 15.88
C LEU A 98 15.19 -11.17 15.50
N TYR A 99 14.00 -11.34 14.92
CA TYR A 99 13.03 -10.28 14.74
C TYR A 99 11.64 -10.76 15.14
N THR A 100 11.01 -10.06 16.07
CA THR A 100 9.65 -10.38 16.55
C THR A 100 8.62 -9.43 15.92
N ASP A 101 7.50 -10.00 15.45
CA ASP A 101 6.42 -9.28 14.79
C ASP A 101 5.54 -8.52 15.78
N VAL A 102 6.07 -7.40 16.24
CA VAL A 102 5.36 -6.51 17.17
C VAL A 102 5.41 -5.07 16.66
N ASP A 103 4.43 -4.27 17.01
CA ASP A 103 4.46 -2.83 16.78
C ASP A 103 5.47 -2.16 17.71
N LYS A 104 6.61 -1.81 17.15
CA LYS A 104 7.73 -1.19 17.89
C LYS A 104 7.36 0.16 18.50
N PHE A 105 6.38 0.87 17.96
CA PHE A 105 5.89 2.11 18.57
C PHE A 105 5.05 1.84 19.80
N SER A 106 4.15 0.84 19.72
CA SER A 106 3.34 0.43 20.87
C SER A 106 4.17 -0.19 21.98
N VAL A 107 5.29 -0.86 21.65
CA VAL A 107 6.22 -1.40 22.66
C VAL A 107 6.75 -0.30 23.58
N ARG A 108 7.04 0.89 23.06
CA ARG A 108 7.49 2.04 23.86
C ARG A 108 6.45 2.45 24.91
N ASP A 109 5.17 2.40 24.55
CA ASP A 109 4.08 2.93 25.37
C ASP A 109 3.49 1.86 26.33
N TYR A 110 3.51 0.58 25.92
CA TYR A 110 2.86 -0.53 26.64
C TYR A 110 3.82 -1.61 27.14
N GLY A 111 5.08 -1.60 26.71
CA GLY A 111 6.08 -2.63 27.06
C GLY A 111 5.90 -3.96 26.31
N TYR A 112 6.95 -4.77 26.28
CA TYR A 112 7.02 -6.04 25.52
C TYR A 112 6.02 -7.12 25.94
N ASN A 113 5.52 -7.07 27.18
CA ASN A 113 4.57 -8.07 27.69
C ASN A 113 3.11 -7.74 27.39
N SER A 114 2.84 -6.63 26.71
CA SER A 114 1.48 -6.22 26.39
C SER A 114 0.96 -6.95 25.14
N TYR A 115 -0.26 -7.42 25.23
CA TYR A 115 -1.00 -7.97 24.10
C TYR A 115 -1.27 -6.91 23.00
N VAL A 116 -1.37 -5.63 23.39
CA VAL A 116 -1.64 -4.51 22.46
C VAL A 116 -0.55 -4.33 21.40
N ILE A 117 0.66 -4.79 21.66
CA ILE A 117 1.78 -4.64 20.72
C ILE A 117 1.78 -5.66 19.57
N GLN A 118 0.92 -6.69 19.64
CA GLN A 118 0.92 -7.78 18.67
C GLN A 118 0.33 -7.35 17.33
N ASN A 119 1.07 -7.55 16.23
CA ASN A 119 0.56 -7.35 14.88
C ASN A 119 -0.31 -8.54 14.44
N ASP A 120 0.04 -9.75 14.85
CA ASP A 120 -0.71 -10.98 14.59
C ASP A 120 -1.27 -11.51 15.92
N LEU A 121 -2.58 -11.38 16.12
CA LEU A 121 -3.25 -11.79 17.36
C LEU A 121 -3.42 -13.31 17.47
N ASP A 122 -3.41 -14.01 16.33
CA ASP A 122 -3.50 -15.47 16.29
C ASP A 122 -2.16 -16.14 16.63
N ASN A 123 -1.03 -15.43 16.37
CA ASN A 123 0.33 -15.91 16.61
C ASN A 123 1.16 -14.85 17.36
N PRO A 124 0.90 -14.62 18.65
CA PRO A 124 1.61 -13.63 19.43
C PRO A 124 3.12 -13.91 19.49
N ASN A 125 3.93 -12.85 19.44
CA ASN A 125 5.39 -12.90 19.45
C ASN A 125 5.98 -13.77 18.32
N ARG A 126 5.31 -13.81 17.17
CA ARG A 126 5.77 -14.55 16.00
C ARG A 126 7.16 -14.07 15.59
N ARG A 127 8.05 -15.03 15.38
CA ARG A 127 9.39 -14.76 14.83
C ARG A 127 9.34 -14.67 13.32
N ILE A 128 10.05 -13.69 12.78
CA ILE A 128 10.06 -13.37 11.35
C ILE A 128 11.41 -13.72 10.77
N GLY A 129 11.39 -14.53 9.73
CA GLY A 129 12.51 -14.82 8.86
C GLY A 129 12.40 -14.12 7.52
N GLU A 130 13.43 -14.25 6.69
CA GLU A 130 13.44 -13.72 5.35
C GLU A 130 12.33 -14.33 4.48
N GLY A 131 11.60 -13.50 3.75
CA GLY A 131 10.44 -13.88 2.96
C GLY A 131 9.11 -13.91 3.69
N ASP A 132 9.10 -13.85 5.02
CA ASP A 132 7.88 -13.81 5.81
C ASP A 132 7.16 -12.47 5.69
N LYS A 133 5.83 -12.52 5.67
CA LYS A 133 4.99 -11.33 5.82
C LYS A 133 4.92 -10.94 7.29
N PHE A 134 4.96 -9.64 7.58
CA PHE A 134 4.90 -9.11 8.95
C PHE A 134 4.29 -7.72 9.00
N GLY A 135 3.89 -7.29 10.20
CA GLY A 135 3.37 -5.96 10.46
C GLY A 135 1.95 -5.75 9.96
N TYR A 136 1.69 -5.93 8.67
CA TYR A 136 0.35 -5.90 8.09
C TYR A 136 0.24 -6.80 6.85
N ASP A 137 -0.92 -7.44 6.68
CA ASP A 137 -1.33 -8.19 5.48
C ASP A 137 -2.84 -8.09 5.32
N TYR A 138 -3.30 -7.25 4.40
CA TYR A 138 -4.72 -7.07 4.14
C TYR A 138 -5.03 -6.85 2.67
N ASN A 139 -6.26 -7.18 2.30
CA ASN A 139 -6.82 -6.92 0.98
C ASN A 139 -7.96 -5.90 1.08
N ILE A 140 -8.06 -5.05 0.08
CA ILE A 140 -9.21 -4.16 -0.13
C ILE A 140 -9.90 -4.59 -1.41
N PHE A 141 -11.19 -4.86 -1.32
CA PHE A 141 -12.03 -5.18 -2.48
C PHE A 141 -12.92 -4.00 -2.79
N VAL A 142 -12.94 -3.59 -4.06
CA VAL A 142 -13.82 -2.54 -4.56
C VAL A 142 -14.60 -3.12 -5.73
N ASN A 143 -15.91 -3.28 -5.54
CA ASN A 143 -16.83 -3.74 -6.58
C ASN A 143 -17.75 -2.59 -6.97
N LYS A 144 -17.77 -2.26 -8.26
CA LYS A 144 -18.64 -1.22 -8.82
C LYS A 144 -19.39 -1.79 -10.00
N GLN A 145 -20.68 -1.49 -10.05
CA GLN A 145 -21.53 -1.84 -11.18
C GLN A 145 -22.48 -0.70 -11.48
N ASN A 146 -22.72 -0.46 -12.74
CA ASN A 146 -23.67 0.55 -13.17
C ASN A 146 -24.32 0.21 -14.50
N VAL A 147 -25.51 0.70 -14.65
CA VAL A 147 -26.29 0.69 -15.90
C VAL A 147 -26.68 2.13 -16.18
N TRP A 148 -26.62 2.51 -17.42
CA TRP A 148 -27.07 3.80 -17.86
C TRP A 148 -27.80 3.69 -19.18
N ALA A 149 -28.71 4.60 -19.44
CA ALA A 149 -29.39 4.73 -20.71
C ALA A 149 -29.47 6.19 -21.13
N ARG A 150 -29.43 6.42 -22.41
CA ARG A 150 -29.64 7.72 -23.05
C ARG A 150 -30.59 7.54 -24.20
N TYR A 151 -31.64 8.34 -24.24
CA TYR A 151 -32.47 8.53 -25.41
C TYR A 151 -32.14 9.87 -26.02
N GLN A 152 -32.07 9.94 -27.33
CA GLN A 152 -31.81 11.18 -28.08
C GLN A 152 -32.69 11.23 -29.32
N GLY A 153 -33.10 12.44 -29.67
CA GLY A 153 -33.88 12.71 -30.84
C GLY A 153 -33.63 14.07 -31.43
N ASP A 154 -34.05 14.26 -32.66
CA ASP A 154 -34.13 15.55 -33.31
C ASP A 154 -35.56 15.84 -33.81
N ASN A 155 -35.86 17.11 -33.98
CA ASN A 155 -37.14 17.55 -34.55
C ASN A 155 -36.87 18.23 -35.91
N ASP A 156 -36.77 17.41 -36.97
CA ASP A 156 -36.53 17.83 -38.34
C ASP A 156 -35.42 18.88 -38.51
N GLY A 157 -34.33 18.76 -37.71
CA GLY A 157 -33.22 19.67 -37.75
C GLY A 157 -33.43 21.01 -37.03
N HIS A 158 -34.58 21.26 -36.40
CA HIS A 158 -34.86 22.48 -35.67
C HIS A 158 -34.20 22.52 -34.29
N PHE A 159 -34.22 21.41 -33.56
CA PHE A 159 -33.51 21.25 -32.32
C PHE A 159 -33.20 19.79 -31.99
N ASN A 160 -32.11 19.54 -31.32
CA ASN A 160 -31.72 18.22 -30.83
C ASN A 160 -31.97 18.17 -29.31
N TYR A 161 -32.44 17.04 -28.83
CA TYR A 161 -32.66 16.81 -27.42
C TYR A 161 -32.15 15.43 -26.98
N PHE A 162 -31.83 15.31 -25.72
CA PHE A 162 -31.55 14.02 -25.10
C PHE A 162 -32.01 14.00 -23.65
N VAL A 163 -32.32 12.80 -23.18
CA VAL A 163 -32.51 12.49 -21.77
C VAL A 163 -31.65 11.30 -21.41
N SER A 164 -31.02 11.32 -20.26
CA SER A 164 -30.19 10.20 -19.80
C SER A 164 -30.35 9.95 -18.30
N GLY A 165 -30.19 8.70 -17.90
CA GLY A 165 -30.20 8.27 -16.53
C GLY A 165 -29.11 7.23 -16.28
N LYS A 166 -28.59 7.19 -15.05
CA LYS A 166 -27.60 6.22 -14.60
C LYS A 166 -27.96 5.76 -13.20
N ILE A 167 -27.88 4.44 -12.98
CA ILE A 167 -28.01 3.82 -11.68
C ILE A 167 -26.80 2.90 -11.46
N GLY A 168 -26.30 2.83 -10.25
CA GLY A 168 -25.16 1.96 -9.94
C GLY A 168 -25.00 1.75 -8.46
N SER A 169 -24.15 0.78 -8.12
CA SER A 169 -23.73 0.49 -6.76
C SER A 169 -22.21 0.41 -6.67
N ALA A 170 -21.69 0.72 -5.49
CA ALA A 170 -20.31 0.52 -5.13
C ALA A 170 -20.25 -0.14 -3.75
N GLN A 171 -19.47 -1.20 -3.64
CA GLN A 171 -19.20 -1.90 -2.39
C GLN A 171 -17.70 -1.91 -2.14
N ILE A 172 -17.30 -1.58 -0.93
CA ILE A 172 -15.91 -1.64 -0.48
C ILE A 172 -15.88 -2.56 0.74
N SER A 173 -14.95 -3.51 0.74
CA SER A 173 -14.70 -4.36 1.89
C SER A 173 -13.20 -4.54 2.11
N ARG A 174 -12.82 -4.80 3.36
CA ARG A 174 -11.45 -5.12 3.76
C ARG A 174 -11.44 -6.50 4.37
N ASP A 175 -10.45 -7.28 4.00
CA ASP A 175 -10.13 -8.58 4.59
C ASP A 175 -8.64 -8.61 4.94
N GLY A 176 -8.30 -9.03 6.15
CA GLY A 176 -6.93 -9.06 6.61
C GLY A 176 -6.80 -9.73 7.96
N LYS A 177 -5.62 -10.31 8.20
CA LYS A 177 -5.27 -11.01 9.44
C LYS A 177 -4.44 -10.16 10.40
N MET A 178 -3.87 -9.07 9.88
CA MET A 178 -2.98 -8.14 10.58
C MET A 178 -3.30 -6.70 10.20
#